data_ce6123f965f9af60208bd516b323be3b
#
_entry.id   ce6123f965f9af60208bd516b323be3b
#
_cell.length_a   1.000
_cell.length_b   1.000
_cell.length_c   1.000
_cell.angle_alpha   90.00
_cell.angle_beta   90.00
_cell.angle_gamma   90.00
#
_symmetry.space_group_name_H-M   'P 1'
#
loop_
_entity.id
_entity.type
_entity.pdbx_description
1 polymer ?
#
loop_
_entity_poly.entity_id
_entity_poly.type
_entity_poly.pdbx_seq_one_letter_code
_entity_poly.pdbx_strand_id
1 'polypeptide(L)'
;MRVALVAVVAALSLSACSADPGPPPVQAKAESTAPIIAPGRPGEPARTISPDEARTAVPAPTANAADVKYVQDMVTHHRQAVDMAVLAPSRADSAALKGLASRIKDAQGPEIQYMTTWLQQQGMKVPDHHASHTGMPGMATPEQMQALKAASGKDFDRLFLTLMTAHHQGAITMSEQVLVGGSHIKIEELANDVAATQSAEIRRMREMQAGL
;
A
#
# COMPACT_ATOMS: atom_id res chain seq x y z
N MET A 1 -67.01 -51.01 -21.08
CA MET A 1 -65.86 -50.57 -20.31
C MET A 1 -64.99 -49.71 -21.24
N ARG A 2 -65.02 -48.41 -21.04
CA ARG A 2 -64.21 -47.44 -21.86
C ARG A 2 -63.09 -46.93 -20.98
N VAL A 3 -61.87 -47.25 -21.35
CA VAL A 3 -60.65 -46.76 -20.66
C VAL A 3 -60.24 -45.44 -21.33
N ALA A 4 -60.28 -44.37 -20.57
CA ALA A 4 -59.80 -43.06 -21.00
C ALA A 4 -58.30 -42.94 -20.73
N LEU A 5 -57.56 -42.67 -21.80
CA LEU A 5 -56.12 -42.41 -21.76
C LEU A 5 -55.90 -40.94 -21.45
N VAL A 6 -55.31 -40.58 -20.32
CA VAL A 6 -54.94 -39.22 -19.99
C VAL A 6 -53.47 -39.03 -20.42
N ALA A 7 -53.29 -38.16 -21.41
CA ALA A 7 -51.97 -37.75 -21.83
C ALA A 7 -51.49 -36.59 -20.95
N VAL A 8 -50.39 -36.83 -20.20
CA VAL A 8 -49.69 -35.77 -19.46
C VAL A 8 -48.68 -35.10 -20.39
N VAL A 9 -48.90 -33.84 -20.70
CA VAL A 9 -47.93 -33.00 -21.43
C VAL A 9 -47.00 -32.39 -20.39
N ALA A 10 -45.75 -32.85 -20.38
CA ALA A 10 -44.69 -32.22 -19.58
C ALA A 10 -44.15 -30.98 -20.35
N ALA A 11 -44.43 -29.81 -19.83
CA ALA A 11 -43.81 -28.55 -20.31
C ALA A 11 -42.39 -28.44 -19.75
N LEU A 12 -41.37 -28.59 -20.62
CA LEU A 12 -40.00 -28.23 -20.30
C LEU A 12 -39.84 -26.71 -20.36
N SER A 13 -39.72 -26.07 -19.20
CA SER A 13 -39.28 -24.66 -19.11
C SER A 13 -37.76 -24.59 -19.30
N LEU A 14 -37.30 -24.10 -20.44
CA LEU A 14 -35.92 -23.69 -20.64
C LEU A 14 -35.66 -22.41 -19.81
N SER A 15 -34.95 -22.53 -18.71
CA SER A 15 -34.34 -21.38 -18.02
C SER A 15 -33.18 -20.86 -18.88
N ALA A 16 -33.40 -19.74 -19.56
CA ALA A 16 -32.33 -18.98 -20.19
C ALA A 16 -31.49 -18.36 -19.08
N CYS A 17 -30.24 -18.82 -18.92
CA CYS A 17 -29.24 -18.13 -18.13
C CYS A 17 -28.94 -16.78 -18.82
N SER A 18 -29.50 -15.70 -18.29
CA SER A 18 -29.04 -14.34 -18.62
C SER A 18 -27.61 -14.19 -18.10
N ALA A 19 -26.67 -14.16 -19.03
CA ALA A 19 -25.31 -13.74 -18.69
C ALA A 19 -25.38 -12.27 -18.24
N ASP A 20 -24.93 -12.00 -17.03
CA ASP A 20 -24.77 -10.64 -16.52
C ASP A 20 -23.84 -9.87 -17.49
N PRO A 21 -24.24 -8.70 -18.01
CA PRO A 21 -23.32 -7.88 -18.79
C PRO A 21 -22.22 -7.43 -17.85
N GLY A 22 -20.99 -7.89 -18.11
CA GLY A 22 -19.82 -7.47 -17.37
C GLY A 22 -19.75 -5.93 -17.25
N PRO A 23 -19.00 -5.39 -16.26
CA PRO A 23 -18.91 -3.95 -16.07
C PRO A 23 -18.50 -3.27 -17.37
N PRO A 24 -19.10 -2.10 -17.69
CA PRO A 24 -18.78 -1.38 -18.91
C PRO A 24 -17.26 -1.11 -18.95
N PRO A 25 -16.64 -1.13 -20.14
CA PRO A 25 -15.24 -0.82 -20.26
C PRO A 25 -14.98 0.55 -19.64
N VAL A 26 -14.01 0.64 -18.73
CA VAL A 26 -13.55 1.91 -18.16
C VAL A 26 -13.11 2.76 -19.35
N GLN A 27 -13.94 3.74 -19.73
CA GLN A 27 -13.60 4.68 -20.77
C GLN A 27 -12.32 5.40 -20.31
N ALA A 28 -11.26 5.28 -21.10
CA ALA A 28 -10.06 6.06 -20.92
C ALA A 28 -10.50 7.53 -20.78
N LYS A 29 -10.12 8.17 -19.67
CA LYS A 29 -10.48 9.56 -19.38
C LYS A 29 -10.01 10.38 -20.57
N ALA A 30 -10.96 10.95 -21.33
CA ALA A 30 -10.63 11.79 -22.46
C ALA A 30 -9.67 12.88 -21.98
N GLU A 31 -8.50 12.98 -22.58
CA GLU A 31 -7.55 14.05 -22.27
C GLU A 31 -8.26 15.38 -22.51
N SER A 32 -8.27 16.24 -21.50
CA SER A 32 -8.89 17.55 -21.61
C SER A 32 -8.16 18.36 -22.68
N THR A 33 -8.90 18.76 -23.70
CA THR A 33 -8.41 19.69 -24.74
C THR A 33 -8.66 21.15 -24.38
N ALA A 34 -9.25 21.40 -23.19
CA ALA A 34 -9.56 22.75 -22.75
C ALA A 34 -8.27 23.57 -22.51
N PRO A 35 -8.22 24.82 -22.96
CA PRO A 35 -7.05 25.69 -22.75
C PRO A 35 -6.87 25.98 -21.25
N ILE A 36 -5.62 26.10 -20.83
CA ILE A 36 -5.21 26.33 -19.45
C ILE A 36 -4.71 27.77 -19.33
N ILE A 37 -5.14 28.49 -18.29
CA ILE A 37 -4.64 29.82 -17.99
C ILE A 37 -3.37 29.67 -17.11
N ALA A 38 -2.22 30.02 -17.67
CA ALA A 38 -0.95 30.07 -16.96
C ALA A 38 -0.74 31.47 -16.37
N PRO A 39 -0.42 31.62 -15.08
CA PRO A 39 -0.08 32.90 -14.49
C PRO A 39 1.20 33.45 -15.13
N GLY A 40 1.23 34.75 -15.36
CA GLY A 40 2.45 35.45 -15.75
C GLY A 40 3.41 35.66 -14.57
N ARG A 41 4.65 36.08 -14.85
CA ARG A 41 5.57 36.54 -13.79
C ARG A 41 5.01 37.81 -13.11
N PRO A 42 5.49 38.18 -11.94
CA PRO A 42 5.10 39.45 -11.34
C PRO A 42 5.23 40.62 -12.33
N GLY A 43 4.09 41.27 -12.64
CA GLY A 43 4.01 42.34 -13.62
C GLY A 43 3.68 41.94 -15.07
N GLU A 44 3.58 40.65 -15.35
CA GLU A 44 3.17 40.14 -16.68
C GLU A 44 1.70 39.64 -16.63
N PRO A 45 0.93 39.80 -17.72
CA PRO A 45 -0.43 39.27 -17.80
C PRO A 45 -0.40 37.75 -17.87
N ALA A 46 -1.49 37.12 -17.36
CA ALA A 46 -1.73 35.70 -17.56
C ALA A 46 -1.86 35.38 -19.07
N ARG A 47 -1.43 34.17 -19.46
CA ARG A 47 -1.53 33.69 -20.84
C ARG A 47 -2.28 32.38 -20.90
N THR A 48 -2.96 32.14 -22.05
CA THR A 48 -3.60 30.88 -22.32
C THR A 48 -2.61 29.95 -23.01
N ILE A 49 -2.45 28.73 -22.50
CA ILE A 49 -1.59 27.69 -23.06
C ILE A 49 -2.40 26.43 -23.38
N SER A 50 -1.94 25.64 -24.33
CA SER A 50 -2.54 24.33 -24.60
C SER A 50 -2.22 23.31 -23.47
N PRO A 51 -3.01 22.24 -23.34
CA PRO A 51 -2.69 21.17 -22.39
C PRO A 51 -1.31 20.54 -22.63
N ASP A 52 -0.87 20.42 -23.88
CA ASP A 52 0.46 19.91 -24.24
C ASP A 52 1.57 20.87 -23.81
N GLU A 53 1.39 22.15 -24.05
CA GLU A 53 2.31 23.18 -23.61
C GLU A 53 2.37 23.26 -22.08
N ALA A 54 1.25 23.07 -21.39
CA ALA A 54 1.21 23.02 -19.94
C ALA A 54 1.99 21.82 -19.38
N ARG A 55 1.89 20.66 -20.02
CA ARG A 55 2.66 19.46 -19.64
C ARG A 55 4.18 19.67 -19.75
N THR A 56 4.61 20.44 -20.71
CA THR A 56 6.03 20.73 -20.93
C THR A 56 6.54 21.97 -20.18
N ALA A 57 5.63 22.89 -19.84
CA ALA A 57 5.97 24.13 -19.12
C ALA A 57 6.25 23.92 -17.62
N VAL A 58 5.68 22.85 -17.01
CA VAL A 58 5.97 22.46 -15.63
C VAL A 58 7.06 21.38 -15.69
N PRO A 59 8.28 21.65 -15.23
CA PRO A 59 9.30 20.61 -15.14
C PRO A 59 8.74 19.42 -14.34
N ALA A 60 8.95 18.20 -14.84
CA ALA A 60 8.64 17.02 -14.05
C ALA A 60 9.34 17.14 -12.69
N PRO A 61 8.65 16.87 -11.57
CA PRO A 61 9.29 16.95 -10.27
C PRO A 61 10.48 15.99 -10.24
N THR A 62 11.68 16.54 -10.01
CA THR A 62 12.92 15.77 -9.92
C THR A 62 13.11 15.29 -8.49
N ALA A 63 13.42 14.02 -8.34
CA ALA A 63 13.74 13.46 -7.05
C ALA A 63 15.02 14.09 -6.49
N ASN A 64 15.00 14.41 -5.20
CA ASN A 64 16.19 14.86 -4.47
C ASN A 64 16.76 13.72 -3.59
N ALA A 65 17.83 14.01 -2.87
CA ALA A 65 18.48 13.03 -2.01
C ALA A 65 17.59 12.53 -0.86
N ALA A 66 16.66 13.35 -0.37
CA ALA A 66 15.73 12.94 0.69
C ALA A 66 14.69 11.96 0.16
N ASP A 67 14.17 12.16 -1.05
CA ASP A 67 13.26 11.21 -1.71
C ASP A 67 13.92 9.84 -1.89
N VAL A 68 15.14 9.83 -2.45
CA VAL A 68 15.88 8.58 -2.70
C VAL A 68 16.18 7.85 -1.39
N LYS A 69 16.64 8.59 -0.37
CA LYS A 69 16.92 8.01 0.94
C LYS A 69 15.66 7.40 1.57
N TYR A 70 14.55 8.15 1.56
CA TYR A 70 13.27 7.65 2.09
C TYR A 70 12.85 6.36 1.43
N VAL A 71 12.89 6.29 0.10
CA VAL A 71 12.45 5.11 -0.64
C VAL A 71 13.38 3.92 -0.37
N GLN A 72 14.70 4.12 -0.33
CA GLN A 72 15.65 3.07 0.01
C GLN A 72 15.42 2.53 1.43
N ASP A 73 15.29 3.41 2.40
CA ASP A 73 15.05 3.04 3.79
C ASP A 73 13.71 2.34 3.95
N MET A 74 12.64 2.85 3.32
CA MET A 74 11.29 2.30 3.42
C MET A 74 11.16 0.92 2.76
N VAL A 75 11.88 0.63 1.67
CA VAL A 75 11.97 -0.72 1.11
C VAL A 75 12.49 -1.71 2.14
N THR A 76 13.57 -1.34 2.83
CA THR A 76 14.20 -2.17 3.86
C THR A 76 13.29 -2.32 5.08
N HIS A 77 12.67 -1.23 5.49
CA HIS A 77 11.73 -1.17 6.60
C HIS A 77 10.50 -2.06 6.34
N HIS A 78 9.84 -1.93 5.22
CA HIS A 78 8.68 -2.75 4.85
C HIS A 78 9.00 -4.24 4.76
N ARG A 79 10.19 -4.61 4.27
CA ARG A 79 10.62 -6.01 4.24
C ARG A 79 10.60 -6.63 5.63
N GLN A 80 11.07 -5.92 6.66
CA GLN A 80 11.02 -6.44 8.02
C GLN A 80 9.58 -6.62 8.52
N ALA A 81 8.65 -5.71 8.21
CA ALA A 81 7.25 -5.90 8.56
C ALA A 81 6.65 -7.15 7.90
N VAL A 82 6.97 -7.39 6.62
CA VAL A 82 6.56 -8.61 5.91
C VAL A 82 7.18 -9.84 6.58
N ASP A 83 8.47 -9.80 6.94
CA ASP A 83 9.16 -10.90 7.65
C ASP A 83 8.51 -11.21 9.02
N MET A 84 8.04 -10.20 9.73
CA MET A 84 7.25 -10.42 10.95
C MET A 84 5.86 -10.99 10.64
N ALA A 85 5.17 -10.44 9.64
CA ALA A 85 3.80 -10.80 9.30
C ALA A 85 3.65 -12.25 8.82
N VAL A 86 4.62 -12.77 8.07
CA VAL A 86 4.59 -14.17 7.59
C VAL A 86 4.72 -15.22 8.69
N LEU A 87 5.11 -14.83 9.90
CA LEU A 87 5.16 -15.73 11.05
C LEU A 87 3.77 -15.98 11.68
N ALA A 88 2.87 -15.00 11.56
CA ALA A 88 1.60 -15.00 12.28
C ALA A 88 0.68 -16.21 11.97
N PRO A 89 0.54 -16.71 10.73
CA PRO A 89 -0.37 -17.84 10.45
C PRO A 89 -0.09 -19.08 11.28
N SER A 90 1.19 -19.39 11.54
CA SER A 90 1.59 -20.60 12.26
C SER A 90 1.87 -20.38 13.76
N ARG A 91 2.00 -19.13 14.21
CA ARG A 91 2.47 -18.80 15.57
C ARG A 91 1.45 -18.07 16.42
N ALA A 92 0.62 -17.22 15.82
CA ALA A 92 -0.36 -16.44 16.56
C ALA A 92 -1.50 -17.30 17.13
N ASP A 93 -1.98 -16.95 18.32
CA ASP A 93 -3.19 -17.48 18.91
C ASP A 93 -4.43 -16.79 18.30
N SER A 94 -4.41 -15.46 18.27
CA SER A 94 -5.51 -14.63 17.85
C SER A 94 -5.78 -14.70 16.33
N ALA A 95 -7.00 -15.14 15.96
CA ALA A 95 -7.46 -15.08 14.57
C ALA A 95 -7.51 -13.64 14.04
N ALA A 96 -7.82 -12.65 14.88
CA ALA A 96 -7.83 -11.24 14.52
C ALA A 96 -6.42 -10.75 14.18
N LEU A 97 -5.38 -11.19 14.93
CA LEU A 97 -3.99 -10.86 14.65
C LEU A 97 -3.52 -11.52 13.34
N LYS A 98 -3.86 -12.77 13.07
CA LYS A 98 -3.58 -13.43 11.78
C LYS A 98 -4.16 -12.62 10.61
N GLY A 99 -5.40 -12.14 10.76
CA GLY A 99 -6.04 -11.29 9.77
C GLY A 99 -5.36 -9.93 9.60
N LEU A 100 -4.88 -9.31 10.68
CA LEU A 100 -4.10 -8.07 10.62
C LEU A 100 -2.76 -8.30 9.90
N ALA A 101 -2.01 -9.31 10.28
CA ALA A 101 -0.72 -9.65 9.68
C ALA A 101 -0.85 -9.93 8.16
N SER A 102 -1.93 -10.63 7.75
CA SER A 102 -2.22 -10.83 6.32
C SER A 102 -2.41 -9.49 5.60
N ARG A 103 -3.22 -8.56 6.14
CA ARG A 103 -3.43 -7.25 5.52
C ARG A 103 -2.14 -6.43 5.43
N ILE A 104 -1.31 -6.42 6.48
CA ILE A 104 0.00 -5.76 6.47
C ILE A 104 0.86 -6.30 5.32
N LYS A 105 0.98 -7.62 5.21
CA LYS A 105 1.74 -8.25 4.13
C LYS A 105 1.18 -7.89 2.75
N ASP A 106 -0.13 -7.93 2.59
CA ASP A 106 -0.81 -7.70 1.31
C ASP A 106 -0.79 -6.23 0.88
N ALA A 107 -0.69 -5.29 1.83
CA ALA A 107 -0.48 -3.86 1.57
C ALA A 107 0.99 -3.55 1.27
N GLN A 108 1.91 -3.97 2.14
CA GLN A 108 3.32 -3.58 2.04
C GLN A 108 4.08 -4.31 0.92
N GLY A 109 3.64 -5.48 0.48
CA GLY A 109 4.23 -6.18 -0.67
C GLY A 109 4.19 -5.36 -1.97
N PRO A 110 3.04 -4.88 -2.43
CA PRO A 110 2.92 -3.97 -3.55
C PRO A 110 3.67 -2.64 -3.37
N GLU A 111 3.71 -2.07 -2.16
CA GLU A 111 4.46 -0.85 -1.87
C GLU A 111 5.97 -1.06 -2.06
N ILE A 112 6.53 -2.18 -1.58
CA ILE A 112 7.93 -2.57 -1.85
C ILE A 112 8.19 -2.64 -3.36
N GLN A 113 7.29 -3.26 -4.12
CA GLN A 113 7.43 -3.38 -5.57
C GLN A 113 7.40 -2.00 -6.25
N TYR A 114 6.48 -1.13 -5.86
CA TYR A 114 6.39 0.24 -6.36
C TYR A 114 7.69 1.01 -6.10
N MET A 115 8.17 1.02 -4.86
CA MET A 115 9.40 1.69 -4.44
C MET A 115 10.64 1.15 -5.17
N THR A 116 10.73 -0.17 -5.32
CA THR A 116 11.82 -0.83 -6.06
C THR A 116 11.83 -0.40 -7.52
N THR A 117 10.66 -0.39 -8.17
CA THR A 117 10.53 0.05 -9.56
C THR A 117 10.89 1.52 -9.71
N TRP A 118 10.44 2.37 -8.78
CA TRP A 118 10.78 3.79 -8.80
C TRP A 118 12.29 4.02 -8.67
N LEU A 119 12.98 3.34 -7.74
CA LEU A 119 14.45 3.43 -7.62
C LEU A 119 15.15 3.04 -8.93
N GLN A 120 14.72 1.95 -9.58
CA GLN A 120 15.27 1.50 -10.85
C GLN A 120 15.07 2.55 -11.95
N GLN A 121 13.89 3.17 -12.03
CA GLN A 121 13.59 4.24 -12.99
C GLN A 121 14.44 5.49 -12.75
N GLN A 122 14.82 5.77 -11.50
CA GLN A 122 15.73 6.86 -11.14
C GLN A 122 17.21 6.47 -11.33
N GLY A 123 17.54 5.26 -11.76
CA GLY A 123 18.91 4.76 -11.84
C GLY A 123 19.59 4.57 -10.47
N MET A 124 18.81 4.46 -9.41
CA MET A 124 19.28 4.33 -8.03
C MET A 124 19.38 2.87 -7.59
N LYS A 125 20.31 2.60 -6.68
CA LYS A 125 20.50 1.26 -6.11
C LYS A 125 19.28 0.86 -5.27
N VAL A 126 18.73 -0.33 -5.55
CA VAL A 126 17.76 -0.99 -4.69
C VAL A 126 18.52 -1.65 -3.52
N PRO A 127 18.11 -1.43 -2.25
CA PRO A 127 18.75 -2.10 -1.11
C PRO A 127 18.66 -3.62 -1.21
N ASP A 128 19.69 -4.31 -0.76
CA ASP A 128 19.65 -5.76 -0.60
C ASP A 128 18.70 -6.15 0.54
N HIS A 129 18.18 -7.39 0.50
CA HIS A 129 17.23 -7.85 1.55
C HIS A 129 17.88 -7.86 2.96
N HIS A 130 19.19 -7.99 3.02
CA HIS A 130 19.96 -8.01 4.27
C HIS A 130 20.73 -6.70 4.53
N ALA A 131 20.30 -5.59 3.91
CA ALA A 131 20.90 -4.29 4.16
C ALA A 131 20.84 -3.95 5.66
N SER A 132 21.88 -3.30 6.16
CA SER A 132 21.94 -2.89 7.57
C SER A 132 20.80 -1.94 7.91
N HIS A 133 20.09 -2.22 8.99
CA HIS A 133 18.96 -1.45 9.50
C HIS A 133 19.35 -0.49 10.63
N THR A 134 20.65 -0.31 10.86
CA THR A 134 21.15 0.48 12.00
C THR A 134 20.69 1.93 11.87
N GLY A 135 19.97 2.40 12.89
CA GLY A 135 19.51 3.79 12.97
C GLY A 135 18.19 4.12 12.32
N MET A 136 17.50 3.16 11.68
CA MET A 136 16.12 3.41 11.19
C MET A 136 15.13 3.38 12.36
N PRO A 137 14.23 4.38 12.46
CA PRO A 137 13.22 4.42 13.52
C PRO A 137 12.34 3.16 13.52
N GLY A 138 12.06 2.62 14.67
CA GLY A 138 11.08 1.54 14.87
C GLY A 138 11.49 0.14 14.43
N MET A 139 12.64 -0.05 13.82
CA MET A 139 13.11 -1.37 13.40
C MET A 139 13.31 -2.29 14.59
N ALA A 140 12.82 -3.53 14.46
CA ALA A 140 13.13 -4.57 15.44
C ALA A 140 14.58 -5.02 15.32
N THR A 141 15.25 -5.21 16.48
CA THR A 141 16.62 -5.71 16.50
C THR A 141 16.69 -7.19 16.08
N PRO A 142 17.87 -7.69 15.68
CA PRO A 142 18.06 -9.13 15.40
C PRO A 142 17.59 -10.02 16.54
N GLU A 143 17.86 -9.64 17.81
CA GLU A 143 17.46 -10.38 19.01
C GLU A 143 15.93 -10.37 19.16
N GLN A 144 15.27 -9.23 18.91
CA GLN A 144 13.82 -9.12 18.94
C GLN A 144 13.18 -9.97 17.85
N MET A 145 13.74 -9.98 16.63
CA MET A 145 13.28 -10.84 15.55
C MET A 145 13.46 -12.33 15.88
N GLN A 146 14.55 -12.71 16.52
CA GLN A 146 14.75 -14.09 17.01
C GLN A 146 13.74 -14.46 18.09
N ALA A 147 13.50 -13.56 19.06
CA ALA A 147 12.48 -13.77 20.09
C ALA A 147 11.08 -13.95 19.48
N LEU A 148 10.72 -13.13 18.48
CA LEU A 148 9.45 -13.26 17.78
C LEU A 148 9.33 -14.59 17.02
N LYS A 149 10.41 -15.02 16.36
CA LYS A 149 10.48 -16.33 15.68
C LYS A 149 10.36 -17.52 16.65
N ALA A 150 10.80 -17.38 17.89
CA ALA A 150 10.72 -18.42 18.90
C ALA A 150 9.36 -18.44 19.63
N ALA A 151 8.67 -17.32 19.74
CA ALA A 151 7.41 -17.18 20.44
C ALA A 151 6.27 -17.89 19.70
N SER A 152 5.21 -18.27 20.44
CA SER A 152 3.97 -18.83 19.92
C SER A 152 2.78 -18.50 20.83
N GLY A 153 1.56 -18.67 20.32
CA GLY A 153 0.34 -18.39 21.08
C GLY A 153 0.27 -16.93 21.52
N LYS A 154 -0.22 -16.69 22.73
CA LYS A 154 -0.40 -15.34 23.29
C LYS A 154 0.91 -14.57 23.46
N ASP A 155 2.03 -15.25 23.69
CA ASP A 155 3.33 -14.59 23.79
C ASP A 155 3.79 -14.05 22.45
N PHE A 156 3.54 -14.80 21.36
CA PHE A 156 3.73 -14.27 20.01
C PHE A 156 2.83 -13.07 19.77
N ASP A 157 1.55 -13.15 20.13
CA ASP A 157 0.59 -12.06 19.89
C ASP A 157 1.05 -10.75 20.58
N ARG A 158 1.44 -10.81 21.86
CA ARG A 158 1.96 -9.63 22.59
C ARG A 158 3.21 -9.06 21.96
N LEU A 159 4.16 -9.92 21.63
CA LEU A 159 5.45 -9.48 21.06
C LEU A 159 5.27 -8.90 19.67
N PHE A 160 4.48 -9.56 18.81
CA PHE A 160 4.15 -9.07 17.46
C PHE A 160 3.52 -7.67 17.52
N LEU A 161 2.48 -7.50 18.34
CA LEU A 161 1.78 -6.20 18.46
C LEU A 161 2.71 -5.10 18.98
N THR A 162 3.60 -5.43 19.92
CA THR A 162 4.58 -4.47 20.45
C THR A 162 5.58 -4.05 19.39
N LEU A 163 6.20 -5.01 18.71
CA LEU A 163 7.22 -4.74 17.69
C LEU A 163 6.61 -4.05 16.46
N MET A 164 5.47 -4.53 15.97
CA MET A 164 4.83 -3.97 14.78
C MET A 164 4.28 -2.55 15.05
N THR A 165 3.79 -2.27 16.26
CA THR A 165 3.38 -0.91 16.64
C THR A 165 4.57 0.07 16.64
N ALA A 166 5.72 -0.34 17.19
CA ALA A 166 6.93 0.47 17.17
C ALA A 166 7.45 0.65 15.74
N HIS A 167 7.42 -0.41 14.94
CA HIS A 167 7.81 -0.40 13.54
C HIS A 167 6.97 0.58 12.72
N HIS A 168 5.64 0.53 12.83
CA HIS A 168 4.74 1.46 12.14
C HIS A 168 4.95 2.91 12.58
N GLN A 169 5.21 3.16 13.88
CA GLN A 169 5.54 4.51 14.33
C GLN A 169 6.83 5.03 13.69
N GLY A 170 7.82 4.14 13.48
CA GLY A 170 9.05 4.45 12.77
C GLY A 170 8.80 4.86 11.31
N ALA A 171 7.95 4.14 10.60
CA ALA A 171 7.58 4.46 9.21
C ALA A 171 6.88 5.83 9.11
N ILE A 172 5.98 6.16 10.07
CA ILE A 172 5.33 7.47 10.12
C ILE A 172 6.39 8.57 10.31
N THR A 173 7.33 8.39 11.24
CA THR A 173 8.43 9.35 11.46
C THR A 173 9.27 9.57 10.20
N MET A 174 9.59 8.51 9.46
CA MET A 174 10.34 8.61 8.19
C MET A 174 9.50 9.33 7.12
N SER A 175 8.19 9.06 7.06
CA SER A 175 7.26 9.73 6.15
C SER A 175 7.18 11.23 6.44
N GLU A 176 7.03 11.63 7.69
CA GLU A 176 7.04 13.04 8.11
C GLU A 176 8.33 13.75 7.70
N GLN A 177 9.48 13.09 7.82
CA GLN A 177 10.77 13.65 7.43
C GLN A 177 10.86 13.92 5.92
N VAL A 178 10.39 12.99 5.07
CA VAL A 178 10.44 13.19 3.62
C VAL A 178 9.40 14.21 3.16
N LEU A 179 8.25 14.35 3.83
CA LEU A 179 7.27 15.39 3.53
C LEU A 179 7.82 16.81 3.76
N VAL A 180 8.83 16.96 4.63
CA VAL A 180 9.53 18.25 4.84
C VAL A 180 10.72 18.42 3.88
N GLY A 181 11.44 17.35 3.58
CA GLY A 181 12.71 17.43 2.87
C GLY A 181 12.70 16.96 1.42
N GLY A 182 11.67 16.23 1.01
CA GLY A 182 11.49 15.71 -0.34
C GLY A 182 11.02 16.78 -1.34
N SER A 183 11.01 16.42 -2.61
CA SER A 183 10.56 17.30 -3.70
C SER A 183 9.77 16.56 -4.78
N HIS A 184 9.72 15.24 -4.72
CA HIS A 184 9.07 14.43 -5.75
C HIS A 184 7.63 14.10 -5.37
N ILE A 185 6.65 14.63 -6.12
CA ILE A 185 5.21 14.52 -5.80
C ILE A 185 4.74 13.07 -5.55
N LYS A 186 5.27 12.09 -6.31
CA LYS A 186 4.91 10.68 -6.13
C LYS A 186 5.45 10.09 -4.82
N ILE A 187 6.52 10.67 -4.29
CA ILE A 187 7.07 10.25 -3.01
C ILE A 187 6.32 10.93 -1.86
N GLU A 188 5.89 12.18 -2.05
CA GLU A 188 4.99 12.85 -1.11
C GLU A 188 3.63 12.11 -1.00
N GLU A 189 3.04 11.71 -2.14
CA GLU A 189 1.82 10.89 -2.17
C GLU A 189 2.02 9.58 -1.39
N LEU A 190 3.09 8.83 -1.71
CA LEU A 190 3.42 7.58 -1.02
C LEU A 190 3.60 7.78 0.50
N ALA A 191 4.33 8.82 0.90
CA ALA A 191 4.60 9.10 2.31
C ALA A 191 3.31 9.42 3.09
N ASN A 192 2.39 10.17 2.48
CA ASN A 192 1.07 10.44 3.07
C ASN A 192 0.23 9.16 3.20
N ASP A 193 0.22 8.31 2.18
CA ASP A 193 -0.53 7.04 2.18
C ASP A 193 0.02 6.08 3.25
N VAL A 194 1.34 5.93 3.34
CA VAL A 194 2.01 5.14 4.37
C VAL A 194 1.65 5.67 5.77
N ALA A 195 1.76 6.97 5.99
CA ALA A 195 1.46 7.57 7.30
C ALA A 195 0.00 7.37 7.70
N ALA A 196 -0.95 7.54 6.77
CA ALA A 196 -2.39 7.37 7.02
C ALA A 196 -2.74 5.90 7.31
N THR A 197 -2.28 4.98 6.48
CA THR A 197 -2.56 3.54 6.60
C THR A 197 -1.97 2.99 7.90
N GLN A 198 -0.70 3.27 8.18
CA GLN A 198 -0.03 2.73 9.36
C GLN A 198 -0.53 3.37 10.66
N SER A 199 -0.99 4.62 10.64
CA SER A 199 -1.69 5.21 11.79
C SER A 199 -2.99 4.46 12.12
N ALA A 200 -3.75 4.04 11.10
CA ALA A 200 -4.96 3.25 11.31
C ALA A 200 -4.65 1.86 11.87
N GLU A 201 -3.58 1.23 11.39
CA GLU A 201 -3.12 -0.08 11.88
C GLU A 201 -2.61 -0.02 13.31
N ILE A 202 -1.88 1.04 13.70
CA ILE A 202 -1.46 1.29 15.10
C ILE A 202 -2.68 1.35 16.03
N ARG A 203 -3.74 2.07 15.65
CA ARG A 203 -4.96 2.13 16.48
C ARG A 203 -5.53 0.74 16.69
N ARG A 204 -5.65 -0.06 15.63
CA ARG A 204 -6.13 -1.44 15.71
C ARG A 204 -5.23 -2.34 16.55
N MET A 205 -3.91 -2.21 16.41
CA MET A 205 -2.95 -2.98 17.23
C MET A 205 -3.07 -2.65 18.73
N ARG A 206 -3.26 -1.37 19.07
CA ARG A 206 -3.48 -0.94 20.46
C ARG A 206 -4.80 -1.48 21.04
N GLU A 207 -5.86 -1.50 20.25
CA GLU A 207 -7.14 -2.13 20.65
C GLU A 207 -6.95 -3.62 20.92
N MET A 208 -6.22 -4.34 20.07
CA MET A 208 -5.90 -5.75 20.28
C MET A 208 -5.04 -5.96 21.53
N GLN A 209 -4.05 -5.11 21.79
CA GLN A 209 -3.20 -5.18 22.99
C GLN A 209 -4.00 -5.01 24.27
N ALA A 210 -5.00 -4.12 24.28
CA ALA A 210 -5.85 -3.90 25.43
C ALA A 210 -6.77 -5.10 25.75
N GLY A 211 -6.96 -6.02 24.82
CA GLY A 211 -7.76 -7.24 24.98
C GLY A 211 -6.96 -8.51 25.31
N LEU A 212 -5.61 -8.45 25.43
CA LEU A 212 -4.72 -9.57 25.75
C LEU A 212 -4.47 -9.70 27.24
#